data_aa26b7a411b311565ff5c6dba643fc2b
#
_entry.id   aa26b7a411b311565ff5c6dba643fc2b
#
_cell.length_a   1.000
_cell.length_b   1.000
_cell.length_c   1.000
_cell.angle_alpha   90.00
_cell.angle_beta   90.00
_cell.angle_gamma   90.00
#
_symmetry.space_group_name_H-M   'P 1'
#
loop_
_entity.id
_entity.type
_entity.pdbx_description
1 polymer ?
#
loop_
_entity_poly.entity_id
_entity_poly.type
_entity_poly.pdbx_seq_one_letter_code
_entity_poly.pdbx_strand_id
1 'polypeptide(L)'
;MNLTTDPWIPVLWNDGATRAATLTDIFVRGHDIRDLAVRPHERIALLRLFLCVAHAALDGPGDREEWQDCLAGLPAAARDYLQLWAPAFELFGDGQRFLQVPNLKAAKAKDDEGNSVSKLDMALATGNNPTLFDNSGGDGRAFPPEQLASLLLTFQCFSPGGTIGVALWDCKPTPGWKSYPKPAPGQSSHAPCLPGSMLHAFPRGANLLATIHLNLVTRDAVVTLPGITDLGRPVWEQMPSSPADKAFLTNATQTYLGRLVPISRAIRLESGGRGLLLANGVDYPSWPEAREASATIIVRTIKGQPDRYVLSASLDKAPWRELHALTVKSAFVKDAGGPLALNNLDGNQPFDLWVGSLVADKAKVLDTVEGVYHVPAAMLVSTGQQRYADGVQLAEQTAWALKRAVTRYHAEVGDKLDRPDARNRRDALQNKAAFQFWTQAERELPLLLAAVQSADPLPDAAAWKRSGWGHTVHQAARVAYETACPHETGRQLQAFVKGLAILFPNSANHSN
;
A
#
# COMPACT_ATOMS: atom_id res chain seq x y z
N MET A 1 12.57 -23.78 12.12
CA MET A 1 12.94 -22.79 11.10
C MET A 1 13.11 -21.46 11.78
N ASN A 2 14.32 -20.93 11.72
CA ASN A 2 14.63 -19.61 12.27
C ASN A 2 14.72 -18.57 11.15
N LEU A 3 13.88 -17.55 11.22
CA LEU A 3 13.73 -16.56 10.15
C LEU A 3 14.94 -15.61 10.00
N THR A 4 15.87 -15.61 10.96
CA THR A 4 17.10 -14.82 10.87
C THR A 4 18.16 -15.52 10.02
N THR A 5 18.17 -16.87 10.01
CA THR A 5 19.24 -17.70 9.39
C THR A 5 18.74 -18.58 8.25
N ASP A 6 17.46 -18.93 8.22
CA ASP A 6 16.89 -19.74 7.14
C ASP A 6 16.30 -18.84 6.05
N PRO A 7 16.49 -19.15 4.75
CA PRO A 7 16.03 -18.30 3.66
C PRO A 7 14.50 -18.38 3.50
N TRP A 8 13.83 -17.23 3.48
CA TRP A 8 12.37 -17.17 3.30
C TRP A 8 11.86 -15.92 2.56
N ILE A 9 12.71 -14.92 2.32
CA ILE A 9 12.33 -13.65 1.70
C ILE A 9 12.71 -13.68 0.22
N PRO A 10 11.77 -13.77 -0.72
CA PRO A 10 12.08 -13.74 -2.14
C PRO A 10 12.66 -12.39 -2.55
N VAL A 11 13.86 -12.40 -3.13
CA VAL A 11 14.57 -11.18 -3.58
C VAL A 11 15.14 -11.37 -4.98
N LEU A 12 15.29 -10.26 -5.70
CA LEU A 12 16.02 -10.17 -6.94
C LEU A 12 17.46 -9.75 -6.63
N TRP A 13 18.41 -10.63 -6.91
CA TRP A 13 19.84 -10.34 -6.73
C TRP A 13 20.40 -9.54 -7.91
N ASN A 14 21.55 -8.91 -7.72
CA ASN A 14 22.22 -8.12 -8.78
C ASN A 14 22.64 -8.96 -9.99
N ASP A 15 22.79 -10.28 -9.83
CA ASP A 15 23.04 -11.23 -10.93
C ASP A 15 21.79 -11.53 -11.79
N GLY A 16 20.66 -10.94 -11.45
CA GLY A 16 19.37 -11.13 -12.13
C GLY A 16 18.58 -12.35 -11.67
N ALA A 17 19.10 -13.17 -10.76
CA ALA A 17 18.40 -14.35 -10.26
C ALA A 17 17.45 -14.00 -9.10
N THR A 18 16.29 -14.63 -9.10
CA THR A 18 15.35 -14.57 -7.96
C THR A 18 15.62 -15.78 -7.05
N ARG A 19 16.01 -15.51 -5.80
CA ARG A 19 16.28 -16.53 -4.77
C ARG A 19 15.85 -16.00 -3.41
N ALA A 20 15.52 -16.88 -2.48
CA ALA A 20 15.21 -16.49 -1.12
C ALA A 20 16.48 -16.03 -0.36
N ALA A 21 16.34 -14.99 0.43
CA ALA A 21 17.33 -14.47 1.37
C ALA A 21 16.86 -14.74 2.81
N THR A 22 17.80 -14.79 3.75
CA THR A 22 17.52 -14.75 5.19
C THR A 22 17.24 -13.31 5.63
N LEU A 23 16.62 -13.11 6.79
CA LEU A 23 16.45 -11.75 7.33
C LEU A 23 17.83 -11.09 7.63
N THR A 24 18.83 -11.86 8.00
CA THR A 24 20.20 -11.35 8.17
C THR A 24 20.83 -10.93 6.84
N ASP A 25 20.63 -11.69 5.75
CA ASP A 25 21.14 -11.32 4.41
C ASP A 25 20.58 -9.98 3.93
N ILE A 26 19.33 -9.62 4.27
CA ILE A 26 18.72 -8.34 3.89
C ILE A 26 19.59 -7.16 4.33
N PHE A 27 20.27 -7.26 5.48
CA PHE A 27 21.14 -6.20 6.00
C PHE A 27 22.59 -6.41 5.60
N VAL A 28 23.13 -7.61 5.81
CA VAL A 28 24.57 -7.88 5.60
C VAL A 28 24.93 -7.92 4.11
N ARG A 29 24.02 -8.43 3.28
CA ARG A 29 24.17 -8.55 1.82
C ARG A 29 23.18 -7.69 1.04
N GLY A 30 22.50 -6.76 1.70
CA GLY A 30 21.47 -5.94 1.09
C GLY A 30 21.99 -5.05 -0.07
N HIS A 31 23.29 -4.80 -0.14
CA HIS A 31 23.95 -4.14 -1.27
C HIS A 31 24.04 -5.02 -2.53
N ASP A 32 23.97 -6.35 -2.40
CA ASP A 32 23.92 -7.32 -3.50
C ASP A 32 22.48 -7.60 -3.96
N ILE A 33 21.49 -7.12 -3.21
CA ILE A 33 20.08 -7.33 -3.48
C ILE A 33 19.52 -6.10 -4.18
N ARG A 34 19.05 -6.29 -5.42
CA ARG A 34 18.48 -5.22 -6.24
C ARG A 34 17.11 -4.79 -5.72
N ASP A 35 16.24 -5.76 -5.39
CA ASP A 35 14.86 -5.48 -4.96
C ASP A 35 14.19 -6.72 -4.34
N LEU A 36 13.01 -6.53 -3.74
CA LEU A 36 12.12 -7.60 -3.33
C LEU A 36 11.38 -8.20 -4.54
N ALA A 37 11.19 -9.53 -4.54
CA ALA A 37 10.46 -10.27 -5.58
C ALA A 37 9.15 -10.85 -5.01
N VAL A 38 8.27 -9.97 -4.50
CA VAL A 38 7.06 -10.33 -3.75
C VAL A 38 5.86 -9.50 -4.21
N ARG A 39 4.67 -9.91 -3.81
CA ARG A 39 3.43 -9.14 -4.09
C ARG A 39 3.46 -7.75 -3.39
N PRO A 40 2.74 -6.74 -3.89
CA PRO A 40 2.78 -5.37 -3.36
C PRO A 40 2.50 -5.26 -1.85
N HIS A 41 1.49 -5.95 -1.35
CA HIS A 41 1.15 -5.94 0.08
C HIS A 41 2.18 -6.69 0.96
N GLU A 42 2.82 -7.74 0.43
CA GLU A 42 3.93 -8.41 1.10
C GLU A 42 5.16 -7.49 1.16
N ARG A 43 5.43 -6.72 0.09
CA ARG A 43 6.50 -5.71 0.07
C ARG A 43 6.30 -4.67 1.18
N ILE A 44 5.09 -4.16 1.35
CA ILE A 44 4.78 -3.22 2.43
C ILE A 44 5.06 -3.83 3.79
N ALA A 45 4.59 -5.06 4.04
CA ALA A 45 4.81 -5.75 5.31
C ALA A 45 6.30 -6.04 5.58
N LEU A 46 7.05 -6.48 4.56
CA LEU A 46 8.49 -6.73 4.66
C LEU A 46 9.28 -5.44 4.90
N LEU A 47 8.99 -4.36 4.17
CA LEU A 47 9.66 -3.07 4.42
C LEU A 47 9.39 -2.58 5.84
N ARG A 48 8.18 -2.74 6.38
CA ARG A 48 7.87 -2.42 7.78
C ARG A 48 8.70 -3.26 8.75
N LEU A 49 8.86 -4.55 8.49
CA LEU A 49 9.73 -5.43 9.28
C LEU A 49 11.18 -4.97 9.22
N PHE A 50 11.70 -4.67 8.03
CA PHE A 50 13.09 -4.23 7.86
C PHE A 50 13.35 -2.90 8.55
N LEU A 51 12.43 -1.95 8.42
CA LEU A 51 12.51 -0.66 9.10
C LEU A 51 12.44 -0.83 10.63
N CYS A 52 11.59 -1.75 11.11
CA CYS A 52 11.50 -2.05 12.53
C CYS A 52 12.81 -2.62 13.08
N VAL A 53 13.41 -3.58 12.39
CA VAL A 53 14.72 -4.14 12.75
C VAL A 53 15.83 -3.09 12.67
N ALA A 54 15.89 -2.30 11.60
CA ALA A 54 16.92 -1.28 11.42
C ALA A 54 16.88 -0.21 12.51
N HIS A 55 15.69 0.31 12.82
CA HIS A 55 15.53 1.29 13.90
C HIS A 55 15.87 0.69 15.28
N ALA A 56 15.43 -0.54 15.55
CA ALA A 56 15.74 -1.19 16.83
C ALA A 56 17.24 -1.45 16.98
N ALA A 57 17.92 -1.86 15.90
CA ALA A 57 19.35 -2.14 15.89
C ALA A 57 20.21 -0.88 16.08
N LEU A 58 19.75 0.25 15.54
CA LEU A 58 20.46 1.54 15.63
C LEU A 58 20.05 2.35 16.85
N ASP A 59 19.02 1.92 17.58
CA ASP A 59 18.27 2.76 18.53
C ASP A 59 17.72 4.04 17.86
N GLY A 60 17.46 3.93 16.55
CA GLY A 60 17.05 5.00 15.61
C GLY A 60 18.11 6.08 15.42
N PRO A 61 18.25 6.65 14.20
CA PRO A 61 19.02 7.88 14.06
C PRO A 61 18.31 9.00 14.82
N GLY A 62 19.01 9.76 15.67
CA GLY A 62 18.45 10.84 16.46
C GLY A 62 17.99 11.98 15.56
N ASP A 63 18.88 12.43 14.69
CA ASP A 63 18.71 13.54 13.79
C ASP A 63 19.16 13.23 12.35
N ARG A 64 19.25 14.26 11.50
CA ARG A 64 19.65 14.12 10.10
C ARG A 64 21.15 13.77 9.93
N GLU A 65 22.03 14.22 10.79
CA GLU A 65 23.46 13.93 10.71
C GLU A 65 23.71 12.45 11.02
N GLU A 66 23.15 11.97 12.13
CA GLU A 66 23.18 10.56 12.47
C GLU A 66 22.53 9.67 11.39
N TRP A 67 21.44 10.15 10.80
CA TRP A 67 20.80 9.45 9.68
C TRP A 67 21.75 9.32 8.47
N GLN A 68 22.53 10.34 8.14
CA GLN A 68 23.48 10.29 7.03
C GLN A 68 24.59 9.27 7.29
N ASP A 69 25.07 9.18 8.52
CA ASP A 69 26.22 8.38 8.90
C ASP A 69 25.87 6.92 9.21
N CYS A 70 24.62 6.63 9.57
CA CYS A 70 24.24 5.30 10.07
C CYS A 70 24.30 4.18 9.02
N LEU A 71 24.29 4.48 7.70
CA LEU A 71 24.29 3.47 6.65
C LEU A 71 25.48 2.51 6.74
N ALA A 72 26.67 3.02 7.03
CA ALA A 72 27.88 2.20 7.10
C ALA A 72 27.84 1.20 8.29
N GLY A 73 27.23 1.60 9.40
CA GLY A 73 27.10 0.78 10.61
C GLY A 73 25.89 -0.17 10.60
N LEU A 74 24.89 0.12 9.80
CA LEU A 74 23.60 -0.60 9.79
C LEU A 74 23.74 -2.12 9.58
N PRO A 75 24.57 -2.65 8.66
CA PRO A 75 24.72 -4.10 8.47
C PRO A 75 25.21 -4.83 9.72
N ALA A 76 26.19 -4.25 10.42
CA ALA A 76 26.75 -4.83 11.64
C ALA A 76 25.74 -4.75 12.80
N ALA A 77 25.15 -3.58 13.03
CA ALA A 77 24.16 -3.37 14.07
C ALA A 77 22.94 -4.30 13.90
N ALA A 78 22.41 -4.41 12.69
CA ALA A 78 21.28 -5.29 12.40
C ALA A 78 21.61 -6.77 12.58
N ARG A 79 22.80 -7.22 12.15
CA ARG A 79 23.27 -8.60 12.41
C ARG A 79 23.32 -8.91 13.90
N ASP A 80 23.93 -8.04 14.69
CA ASP A 80 24.11 -8.24 16.13
C ASP A 80 22.77 -8.21 16.87
N TYR A 81 21.86 -7.31 16.45
CA TYR A 81 20.49 -7.27 16.94
C TYR A 81 19.71 -8.57 16.61
N LEU A 82 19.76 -9.04 15.36
CA LEU A 82 19.08 -10.27 14.94
C LEU A 82 19.68 -11.52 15.62
N GLN A 83 20.98 -11.53 15.89
CA GLN A 83 21.59 -12.59 16.66
C GLN A 83 21.10 -12.61 18.12
N LEU A 84 20.98 -11.45 18.75
CA LEU A 84 20.44 -11.32 20.11
C LEU A 84 19.01 -11.82 20.20
N TRP A 85 18.18 -11.45 19.23
CA TRP A 85 16.74 -11.76 19.21
C TRP A 85 16.39 -13.01 18.38
N ALA A 86 17.37 -13.78 17.93
CA ALA A 86 17.14 -14.99 17.12
C ALA A 86 16.09 -15.95 17.72
N PRO A 87 16.01 -16.18 19.04
CA PRO A 87 14.98 -17.03 19.62
C PRO A 87 13.53 -16.53 19.38
N ALA A 88 13.33 -15.22 19.21
CA ALA A 88 12.03 -14.64 18.93
C ALA A 88 11.59 -14.77 17.46
N PHE A 89 12.51 -15.21 16.59
CA PHE A 89 12.28 -15.40 15.16
C PHE A 89 12.12 -16.88 14.76
N GLU A 90 11.90 -17.76 15.72
CA GLU A 90 11.52 -19.15 15.43
C GLU A 90 10.08 -19.21 14.89
N LEU A 91 9.87 -19.86 13.75
CA LEU A 91 8.51 -20.05 13.19
C LEU A 91 7.75 -21.16 13.93
N PHE A 92 8.45 -22.23 14.31
CA PHE A 92 7.95 -23.38 15.05
C PHE A 92 8.85 -23.68 16.25
N GLY A 93 8.39 -24.39 17.25
CA GLY A 93 9.16 -24.76 18.44
C GLY A 93 8.34 -24.58 19.71
N ASP A 94 8.98 -24.82 20.86
CA ASP A 94 8.31 -24.73 22.18
C ASP A 94 8.51 -23.38 22.87
N GLY A 95 9.50 -22.60 22.41
CA GLY A 95 9.79 -21.26 22.91
C GLY A 95 8.91 -20.17 22.32
N GLN A 96 9.42 -18.95 22.39
CA GLN A 96 8.81 -17.81 21.70
C GLN A 96 8.84 -18.05 20.18
N ARG A 97 7.76 -17.69 19.50
CA ARG A 97 7.62 -17.85 18.06
C ARG A 97 7.34 -16.50 17.42
N PHE A 98 7.86 -16.30 16.24
CA PHE A 98 7.71 -15.06 15.49
C PHE A 98 6.24 -14.69 15.31
N LEU A 99 5.82 -13.55 15.84
CA LEU A 99 4.46 -12.97 15.77
C LEU A 99 3.34 -13.93 16.18
N GLN A 100 3.64 -14.92 17.03
CA GLN A 100 2.68 -15.91 17.50
C GLN A 100 2.52 -15.83 19.03
N VAL A 101 1.32 -16.08 19.50
CA VAL A 101 0.97 -16.07 20.91
C VAL A 101 0.97 -17.52 21.45
N PRO A 102 1.77 -17.81 22.49
CA PRO A 102 1.91 -19.19 22.98
C PRO A 102 0.65 -19.72 23.66
N ASN A 103 -0.10 -18.87 24.33
CA ASN A 103 -1.19 -19.26 25.24
C ASN A 103 -2.56 -19.25 24.56
N LEU A 104 -2.73 -20.08 23.52
CA LEU A 104 -4.00 -20.28 22.84
C LEU A 104 -4.48 -21.71 23.00
N LYS A 105 -5.81 -21.88 23.10
CA LYS A 105 -6.50 -23.17 23.08
C LYS A 105 -7.72 -23.13 22.18
N ALA A 106 -8.14 -24.26 21.66
CA ALA A 106 -9.37 -24.38 20.91
C ALA A 106 -10.60 -23.95 21.76
N ALA A 107 -11.54 -23.25 21.13
CA ALA A 107 -12.77 -22.82 21.82
C ALA A 107 -13.70 -23.96 22.14
N LYS A 108 -13.69 -25.04 21.34
CA LYS A 108 -14.50 -26.25 21.50
C LYS A 108 -13.66 -27.45 21.07
N ALA A 109 -13.93 -28.63 21.64
CA ALA A 109 -13.21 -29.85 21.29
C ALA A 109 -13.26 -30.20 19.80
N LYS A 110 -14.34 -29.88 19.09
CA LYS A 110 -14.43 -30.04 17.63
C LYS A 110 -13.56 -29.10 16.83
N ASP A 111 -13.01 -28.06 17.47
CA ASP A 111 -12.13 -27.05 16.85
C ASP A 111 -10.66 -27.38 17.15
N ASP A 112 -10.33 -28.58 17.70
CA ASP A 112 -8.96 -29.02 18.01
C ASP A 112 -8.09 -29.13 16.74
N GLU A 113 -8.70 -29.38 15.57
CA GLU A 113 -8.00 -29.33 14.27
C GLU A 113 -7.65 -27.90 13.82
N GLY A 114 -8.12 -26.89 14.54
CA GLY A 114 -7.82 -25.49 14.24
C GLY A 114 -8.48 -24.99 12.95
N ASN A 115 -7.94 -23.89 12.44
CA ASN A 115 -8.28 -23.35 11.12
C ASN A 115 -7.23 -23.77 10.09
N SER A 116 -7.61 -23.84 8.81
CA SER A 116 -6.64 -23.97 7.74
C SER A 116 -5.70 -22.75 7.68
N VAL A 117 -4.41 -22.99 7.45
CA VAL A 117 -3.40 -21.93 7.24
C VAL A 117 -3.71 -21.05 6.02
N SER A 118 -4.58 -21.51 5.10
CA SER A 118 -5.04 -20.70 3.97
C SER A 118 -5.73 -19.41 4.37
N LYS A 119 -6.22 -19.30 5.61
CA LYS A 119 -6.74 -18.03 6.16
C LYS A 119 -5.71 -16.91 6.30
N LEU A 120 -4.43 -17.25 6.31
CA LEU A 120 -3.36 -16.25 6.34
C LEU A 120 -3.10 -15.64 4.96
N ASP A 121 -3.45 -16.33 3.86
CA ASP A 121 -3.28 -15.78 2.53
C ASP A 121 -4.48 -14.90 2.15
N MET A 122 -4.26 -13.59 2.18
CA MET A 122 -5.28 -12.60 1.85
C MET A 122 -5.69 -12.61 0.38
N ALA A 123 -4.90 -13.26 -0.49
CA ALA A 123 -5.23 -13.44 -1.90
C ALA A 123 -6.22 -14.59 -2.15
N LEU A 124 -6.41 -15.47 -1.16
CA LEU A 124 -7.35 -16.58 -1.24
C LEU A 124 -8.74 -16.17 -0.73
N ALA A 125 -9.76 -16.68 -1.41
CA ALA A 125 -11.12 -16.61 -0.88
C ALA A 125 -11.25 -17.51 0.36
N THR A 126 -11.64 -16.90 1.49
CA THR A 126 -11.87 -17.63 2.74
C THR A 126 -13.28 -17.38 3.24
N GLY A 127 -14.02 -18.46 3.49
CA GLY A 127 -15.42 -18.38 3.94
C GLY A 127 -16.33 -17.73 2.89
N ASN A 128 -17.09 -16.72 3.29
CA ASN A 128 -18.07 -16.04 2.44
C ASN A 128 -17.51 -14.82 1.65
N ASN A 129 -16.19 -14.59 1.70
CA ASN A 129 -15.56 -13.45 1.06
C ASN A 129 -14.77 -13.89 -0.19
N PRO A 130 -15.37 -13.95 -1.39
CA PRO A 130 -14.62 -14.21 -2.61
C PRO A 130 -13.66 -13.07 -2.89
N THR A 131 -12.49 -13.39 -3.44
CA THR A 131 -11.50 -12.42 -3.90
C THR A 131 -11.46 -12.40 -5.43
N LEU A 132 -10.76 -11.42 -6.00
CA LEU A 132 -10.47 -11.41 -7.45
C LEU A 132 -9.26 -12.27 -7.81
N PHE A 133 -8.42 -12.65 -6.82
CA PHE A 133 -7.18 -13.39 -7.07
C PHE A 133 -7.41 -14.89 -7.27
N ASP A 134 -7.80 -15.57 -6.21
CA ASP A 134 -7.96 -17.03 -6.22
C ASP A 134 -9.17 -17.44 -5.38
N ASN A 135 -10.19 -17.94 -6.05
CA ASN A 135 -11.41 -18.46 -5.42
C ASN A 135 -11.40 -20.00 -5.33
N SER A 136 -10.31 -20.67 -5.73
CA SER A 136 -10.14 -22.12 -5.66
C SER A 136 -9.60 -22.59 -4.30
N GLY A 137 -9.34 -21.68 -3.36
CA GLY A 137 -8.81 -21.96 -2.05
C GLY A 137 -9.77 -22.80 -1.22
N GLY A 138 -9.56 -24.11 -1.21
CA GLY A 138 -10.26 -25.03 -0.30
C GLY A 138 -9.56 -25.11 1.05
N ASP A 139 -10.31 -25.55 2.08
CA ASP A 139 -9.73 -26.00 3.33
C ASP A 139 -8.75 -27.16 3.05
N GLY A 140 -7.58 -27.14 3.69
CA GLY A 140 -6.57 -28.19 3.54
C GLY A 140 -5.37 -27.85 2.64
N ARG A 141 -5.30 -26.65 2.03
CA ARG A 141 -4.09 -26.19 1.36
C ARG A 141 -2.94 -26.03 2.35
N ALA A 142 -1.81 -26.67 2.10
CA ALA A 142 -0.59 -26.54 2.87
C ALA A 142 0.36 -25.55 2.19
N PHE A 143 1.13 -24.81 2.98
CA PHE A 143 2.18 -23.92 2.51
C PHE A 143 3.52 -24.35 3.09
N PRO A 144 4.62 -24.21 2.36
CA PRO A 144 5.94 -24.44 2.91
C PRO A 144 6.27 -23.37 3.98
N PRO A 145 7.13 -23.69 4.95
CA PRO A 145 7.41 -22.82 6.09
C PRO A 145 7.84 -21.40 5.71
N GLU A 146 8.64 -21.24 4.68
CA GLU A 146 9.09 -19.95 4.16
C GLU A 146 7.93 -19.09 3.66
N GLN A 147 6.93 -19.69 3.04
CA GLN A 147 5.72 -18.97 2.61
C GLN A 147 4.83 -18.64 3.82
N LEU A 148 4.71 -19.54 4.80
CA LEU A 148 3.95 -19.27 6.02
C LEU A 148 4.50 -18.09 6.82
N ALA A 149 5.82 -17.89 6.84
CA ALA A 149 6.43 -16.72 7.48
C ALA A 149 5.97 -15.40 6.83
N SER A 150 6.01 -15.34 5.50
CA SER A 150 5.52 -14.17 4.74
C SER A 150 4.03 -13.93 4.93
N LEU A 151 3.22 -14.98 4.87
CA LEU A 151 1.78 -14.91 5.05
C LEU A 151 1.40 -14.47 6.48
N LEU A 152 2.09 -14.98 7.50
CA LEU A 152 1.88 -14.58 8.89
C LEU A 152 2.18 -13.09 9.10
N LEU A 153 3.33 -12.60 8.63
CA LEU A 153 3.70 -11.20 8.71
C LEU A 153 2.67 -10.30 8.00
N THR A 154 2.31 -10.66 6.78
CA THR A 154 1.36 -9.90 5.97
C THR A 154 -0.02 -9.88 6.60
N PHE A 155 -0.49 -11.01 7.11
CA PHE A 155 -1.77 -11.11 7.79
C PHE A 155 -1.81 -10.26 9.07
N GLN A 156 -0.74 -10.23 9.86
CA GLN A 156 -0.65 -9.36 11.03
C GLN A 156 -0.71 -7.87 10.64
N CYS A 157 -0.06 -7.48 9.53
CA CYS A 157 -0.07 -6.10 9.06
C CYS A 157 -1.43 -5.65 8.49
N PHE A 158 -2.18 -6.54 7.81
CA PHE A 158 -3.39 -6.19 7.05
C PHE A 158 -4.65 -6.90 7.54
N SER A 159 -4.63 -7.55 8.71
CA SER A 159 -5.77 -8.31 9.20
C SER A 159 -7.07 -7.50 9.16
N PRO A 160 -8.11 -8.01 8.47
CA PRO A 160 -9.41 -7.34 8.49
C PRO A 160 -10.00 -7.36 9.89
N GLY A 161 -10.82 -6.36 10.21
CA GLY A 161 -11.62 -6.34 11.43
C GLY A 161 -12.60 -7.50 11.49
N GLY A 162 -13.31 -7.63 12.62
CA GLY A 162 -14.32 -8.66 12.83
C GLY A 162 -13.96 -9.61 13.98
N THR A 163 -14.95 -10.41 14.40
CA THR A 163 -14.82 -11.34 15.52
C THR A 163 -14.39 -12.72 15.02
N ILE A 164 -13.43 -13.32 15.71
CA ILE A 164 -12.95 -14.68 15.47
C ILE A 164 -13.25 -15.51 16.72
N GLY A 165 -13.92 -16.65 16.57
CA GLY A 165 -14.44 -17.45 17.68
C GLY A 165 -13.92 -18.88 17.75
N VAL A 166 -12.85 -19.24 17.01
CA VAL A 166 -12.38 -20.63 16.90
C VAL A 166 -11.36 -20.98 17.98
N ALA A 167 -10.55 -20.01 18.40
CA ALA A 167 -9.61 -20.19 19.51
C ALA A 167 -9.79 -19.09 20.56
N LEU A 168 -9.33 -19.37 21.77
CA LEU A 168 -9.36 -18.48 22.93
C LEU A 168 -7.98 -18.37 23.55
N TRP A 169 -7.74 -17.25 24.23
CA TRP A 169 -6.56 -17.13 25.09
C TRP A 169 -6.66 -18.07 26.28
N ASP A 170 -5.61 -18.84 26.51
CA ASP A 170 -5.50 -19.71 27.68
C ASP A 170 -4.74 -18.99 28.81
N CYS A 171 -5.39 -18.02 29.40
CA CYS A 171 -4.85 -17.24 30.51
C CYS A 171 -5.93 -16.97 31.59
N LYS A 172 -5.50 -16.65 32.79
CA LYS A 172 -6.40 -16.21 33.84
C LYS A 172 -6.99 -14.84 33.48
N PRO A 173 -8.31 -14.62 33.70
CA PRO A 173 -8.90 -13.31 33.47
C PRO A 173 -8.17 -12.24 34.30
N THR A 174 -7.77 -11.14 33.65
CA THR A 174 -7.20 -9.98 34.35
C THR A 174 -8.33 -9.22 35.05
N PRO A 175 -8.12 -8.68 36.27
CA PRO A 175 -9.12 -7.84 36.94
C PRO A 175 -9.59 -6.70 36.01
N GLY A 176 -10.90 -6.57 35.87
CA GLY A 176 -11.53 -5.61 34.96
C GLY A 176 -11.84 -6.13 33.57
N TRP A 177 -11.39 -7.33 33.22
CA TRP A 177 -11.69 -7.97 31.96
C TRP A 177 -13.08 -8.58 32.00
N LYS A 178 -13.96 -8.16 31.10
CA LYS A 178 -15.30 -8.78 31.00
C LYS A 178 -15.13 -10.20 30.49
N SER A 179 -15.63 -11.14 31.28
CA SER A 179 -15.45 -12.59 31.14
C SER A 179 -15.56 -13.10 29.69
N TYR A 180 -14.60 -13.96 29.30
CA TYR A 180 -14.75 -14.84 28.13
C TYR A 180 -16.01 -15.69 28.29
N PRO A 181 -16.76 -15.97 27.24
CA PRO A 181 -16.28 -16.35 25.92
C PRO A 181 -16.73 -15.44 24.75
N LYS A 182 -17.14 -14.22 24.98
CA LYS A 182 -17.52 -13.30 23.89
C LYS A 182 -16.71 -12.02 24.03
N PRO A 183 -15.67 -11.82 23.21
CA PRO A 183 -15.06 -10.50 23.09
C PRO A 183 -16.15 -9.50 22.72
N ALA A 184 -16.09 -8.29 23.27
CA ALA A 184 -17.01 -7.24 22.87
C ALA A 184 -16.86 -7.02 21.35
N PRO A 185 -17.98 -6.94 20.62
CA PRO A 185 -17.94 -6.65 19.19
C PRO A 185 -17.11 -5.38 18.94
N GLY A 186 -16.11 -5.45 18.05
CA GLY A 186 -15.31 -4.29 17.67
C GLY A 186 -13.94 -4.14 18.32
N GLN A 187 -13.56 -4.91 19.33
CA GLN A 187 -12.23 -4.79 19.96
C GLN A 187 -11.08 -5.06 18.98
N SER A 188 -11.24 -6.03 18.09
CA SER A 188 -10.25 -6.30 17.05
C SER A 188 -10.18 -5.24 15.93
N SER A 189 -11.12 -4.30 15.86
CA SER A 189 -11.11 -3.20 14.89
C SER A 189 -10.14 -2.08 15.27
N HIS A 190 -9.62 -2.08 16.50
CA HIS A 190 -8.68 -1.07 16.98
C HIS A 190 -7.22 -1.54 16.92
N ALA A 191 -6.94 -2.73 16.40
CA ALA A 191 -5.57 -3.18 16.22
C ALA A 191 -4.81 -2.21 15.29
N PRO A 192 -3.51 -1.95 15.53
CA PRO A 192 -2.71 -1.02 14.73
C PRO A 192 -2.30 -1.65 13.38
N CYS A 193 -3.23 -2.34 12.72
CA CYS A 193 -3.06 -2.84 11.36
C CYS A 193 -3.28 -1.74 10.33
N LEU A 194 -2.76 -1.97 9.13
CA LEU A 194 -2.90 -1.03 8.02
C LEU A 194 -4.35 -1.03 7.50
N PRO A 195 -4.95 0.12 7.32
CA PRO A 195 -6.24 0.23 6.65
C PRO A 195 -6.16 -0.31 5.22
N GLY A 196 -7.18 -1.03 4.80
CA GLY A 196 -7.32 -1.41 3.39
C GLY A 196 -7.36 -0.18 2.49
N SER A 197 -6.79 -0.31 1.29
CA SER A 197 -6.67 0.74 0.27
C SER A 197 -5.75 1.92 0.61
N MET A 198 -5.10 1.98 1.79
CA MET A 198 -4.09 3.00 2.06
C MET A 198 -2.98 2.92 1.01
N LEU A 199 -2.67 4.06 0.38
CA LEU A 199 -1.58 4.14 -0.59
C LEU A 199 -0.27 4.40 0.14
N HIS A 200 0.67 3.47 0.00
CA HIS A 200 2.00 3.55 0.57
C HIS A 200 3.01 3.97 -0.48
N ALA A 201 3.97 4.80 -0.12
CA ALA A 201 5.07 5.18 -0.99
C ALA A 201 6.41 5.10 -0.26
N PHE A 202 7.41 4.53 -0.94
CA PHE A 202 8.76 4.34 -0.41
C PHE A 202 9.78 4.81 -1.44
N PRO A 203 10.61 5.83 -1.14
CA PRO A 203 11.81 6.12 -1.93
C PRO A 203 12.70 4.88 -2.07
N ARG A 204 13.19 4.62 -3.29
CA ARG A 204 14.04 3.49 -3.59
C ARG A 204 15.49 3.93 -3.78
N GLY A 205 16.41 3.19 -3.17
CA GLY A 205 17.84 3.29 -3.42
C GLY A 205 18.31 2.37 -4.55
N ALA A 206 19.59 2.41 -4.85
CA ALA A 206 20.23 1.57 -5.87
C ALA A 206 20.16 0.06 -5.53
N ASN A 207 19.97 -0.28 -4.27
CA ASN A 207 19.84 -1.64 -3.75
C ASN A 207 18.92 -1.64 -2.52
N LEU A 208 18.62 -2.82 -1.98
CA LEU A 208 17.67 -2.97 -0.88
C LEU A 208 18.18 -2.32 0.43
N LEU A 209 19.48 -2.41 0.73
CA LEU A 209 20.04 -1.74 1.91
C LEU A 209 19.91 -0.22 1.83
N ALA A 210 20.22 0.36 0.69
CA ALA A 210 20.03 1.79 0.44
C ALA A 210 18.53 2.18 0.49
N THR A 211 17.63 1.31 0.03
CA THR A 211 16.19 1.52 0.14
C THR A 211 15.74 1.55 1.62
N ILE A 212 16.22 0.61 2.43
CA ILE A 212 15.93 0.61 3.88
C ILE A 212 16.44 1.90 4.52
N HIS A 213 17.70 2.27 4.28
CA HIS A 213 18.28 3.51 4.81
C HIS A 213 17.49 4.76 4.44
N LEU A 214 17.13 4.93 3.16
CA LEU A 214 16.33 6.07 2.69
C LEU A 214 14.99 6.21 3.43
N ASN A 215 14.42 5.10 3.89
CA ASN A 215 13.12 5.06 4.57
C ASN A 215 13.21 5.07 6.11
N LEU A 216 14.41 5.15 6.69
CA LEU A 216 14.55 5.40 8.13
C LEU A 216 14.05 6.81 8.47
N VAL A 217 13.36 6.90 9.59
CA VAL A 217 12.82 8.17 10.12
C VAL A 217 13.61 8.54 11.36
N THR A 218 14.04 9.79 11.49
CA THR A 218 14.77 10.24 12.68
C THR A 218 13.88 10.25 13.92
N ARG A 219 14.45 10.11 15.11
CA ARG A 219 13.70 10.20 16.38
C ARG A 219 12.97 11.52 16.50
N ASP A 220 13.61 12.62 16.10
CA ASP A 220 12.99 13.94 16.10
C ASP A 220 11.74 13.97 15.21
N ALA A 221 11.75 13.31 14.08
CA ALA A 221 10.59 13.18 13.20
C ALA A 221 9.52 12.23 13.78
N VAL A 222 9.92 11.13 14.42
CA VAL A 222 9.00 10.14 15.02
C VAL A 222 8.12 10.79 16.08
N VAL A 223 8.68 11.59 16.99
CA VAL A 223 7.92 12.21 18.09
C VAL A 223 6.98 13.33 17.61
N THR A 224 7.09 13.76 16.35
CA THR A 224 6.15 14.71 15.76
C THR A 224 4.90 14.03 15.19
N LEU A 225 4.89 12.69 15.09
CA LEU A 225 3.75 11.94 14.59
C LEU A 225 2.60 11.95 15.61
N PRO A 226 1.37 12.27 15.19
CA PRO A 226 0.21 12.24 16.10
C PRO A 226 0.04 10.88 16.77
N GLY A 227 -0.12 10.89 18.09
CA GLY A 227 -0.32 9.69 18.89
C GLY A 227 0.93 8.80 19.07
N ILE A 228 2.12 9.27 18.67
CA ILE A 228 3.40 8.65 18.98
C ILE A 228 4.12 9.47 20.06
N THR A 229 4.55 8.81 21.11
CA THR A 229 5.24 9.44 22.23
C THR A 229 6.75 9.17 22.23
N ASP A 230 7.16 8.06 21.60
CA ASP A 230 8.55 7.60 21.62
C ASP A 230 8.82 6.63 20.46
N LEU A 231 10.09 6.31 20.23
CA LEU A 231 10.50 5.24 19.31
C LEU A 231 9.90 3.89 19.74
N GLY A 232 9.98 3.55 21.02
CA GLY A 232 9.51 2.29 21.60
C GLY A 232 10.35 1.09 21.21
N ARG A 233 9.73 -0.09 21.23
CA ARG A 233 10.39 -1.36 20.91
C ARG A 233 9.55 -2.22 19.97
N PRO A 234 10.17 -3.10 19.15
CA PRO A 234 9.45 -4.11 18.39
C PRO A 234 8.61 -5.03 19.27
N VAL A 235 7.49 -5.51 18.75
CA VAL A 235 6.57 -6.37 19.51
C VAL A 235 7.20 -7.70 19.96
N TRP A 236 8.16 -8.23 19.19
CA TRP A 236 8.85 -9.50 19.56
C TRP A 236 9.79 -9.37 20.75
N GLU A 237 10.18 -8.16 21.13
CA GLU A 237 10.96 -7.95 22.36
C GLU A 237 10.09 -8.07 23.62
N GLN A 238 8.81 -7.84 23.49
CA GLN A 238 7.85 -7.98 24.58
C GLN A 238 6.50 -8.43 24.02
N MET A 239 6.34 -9.73 23.81
CA MET A 239 5.08 -10.32 23.36
C MET A 239 3.98 -10.19 24.44
N PRO A 240 2.70 -10.06 24.07
CA PRO A 240 1.62 -9.94 25.03
C PRO A 240 1.43 -11.22 25.82
N SER A 241 1.36 -11.10 27.14
CA SER A 241 1.08 -12.20 28.07
C SER A 241 -0.42 -12.52 28.21
N SER A 242 -1.26 -11.54 27.89
CA SER A 242 -2.72 -11.65 27.91
C SER A 242 -3.34 -10.61 26.98
N PRO A 243 -4.63 -10.76 26.63
CA PRO A 243 -5.33 -9.74 25.83
C PRO A 243 -5.34 -8.34 26.45
N ALA A 244 -5.30 -8.26 27.78
CA ALA A 244 -5.33 -6.99 28.53
C ALA A 244 -3.95 -6.56 29.04
N ASP A 245 -2.87 -7.01 28.42
CA ASP A 245 -1.49 -6.64 28.78
C ASP A 245 -1.26 -5.15 28.53
N LYS A 246 -1.27 -4.35 29.60
CA LYS A 246 -1.19 -2.88 29.51
C LYS A 246 0.15 -2.42 28.95
N ALA A 247 1.27 -3.05 29.31
CA ALA A 247 2.59 -2.66 28.85
C ALA A 247 2.71 -2.89 27.34
N PHE A 248 2.25 -4.04 26.86
CA PHE A 248 2.17 -4.34 25.43
C PHE A 248 1.25 -3.35 24.70
N LEU A 249 0.03 -3.11 25.23
CA LEU A 249 -0.93 -2.20 24.62
C LEU A 249 -0.39 -0.79 24.49
N THR A 250 0.29 -0.27 25.52
CA THR A 250 0.91 1.07 25.48
C THR A 250 1.99 1.10 24.39
N ASN A 251 2.91 0.16 24.36
CA ASN A 251 3.93 0.10 23.32
C ASN A 251 3.30 0.01 21.92
N ALA A 252 2.37 -0.90 21.71
CA ALA A 252 1.74 -1.14 20.41
C ALA A 252 0.89 0.01 19.88
N THR A 253 0.39 0.91 20.73
CA THR A 253 -0.48 2.03 20.31
C THR A 253 0.16 3.40 20.38
N GLN A 254 1.23 3.57 21.16
CA GLN A 254 1.82 4.88 21.42
C GLN A 254 3.28 5.01 20.98
N THR A 255 3.88 3.94 20.43
CA THR A 255 5.27 4.01 19.96
C THR A 255 5.38 3.64 18.50
N TYR A 256 6.41 4.13 17.85
CA TYR A 256 6.64 3.91 16.41
C TYR A 256 6.92 2.44 16.10
N LEU A 257 7.91 1.82 16.79
CA LEU A 257 8.28 0.42 16.54
C LEU A 257 7.19 -0.56 16.95
N GLY A 258 6.45 -0.26 18.02
CA GLY A 258 5.31 -1.07 18.45
C GLY A 258 4.19 -1.17 17.41
N ARG A 259 4.10 -0.19 16.49
CA ARG A 259 3.09 -0.16 15.41
C ARG A 259 3.58 -0.76 14.11
N LEU A 260 4.89 -0.77 13.82
CA LEU A 260 5.40 -1.20 12.51
C LEU A 260 5.05 -2.66 12.19
N VAL A 261 5.15 -3.56 13.16
CA VAL A 261 4.81 -4.98 13.00
C VAL A 261 3.82 -5.38 14.09
N PRO A 262 2.51 -5.17 13.87
CA PRO A 262 1.50 -5.35 14.92
C PRO A 262 1.19 -6.82 15.21
N ILE A 263 0.64 -7.09 16.40
CA ILE A 263 -0.07 -8.33 16.74
C ILE A 263 -1.57 -8.07 16.60
N SER A 264 -2.05 -8.04 15.38
CA SER A 264 -3.46 -7.74 15.09
C SER A 264 -4.38 -8.90 15.49
N ARG A 265 -3.87 -10.13 15.42
CA ARG A 265 -4.57 -11.37 15.80
C ARG A 265 -3.69 -12.24 16.65
N ALA A 266 -4.30 -12.95 17.59
CA ALA A 266 -3.62 -14.01 18.33
C ALA A 266 -3.59 -15.28 17.46
N ILE A 267 -2.40 -15.68 17.05
CA ILE A 267 -2.15 -16.79 16.13
C ILE A 267 -1.16 -17.75 16.77
N ARG A 268 -1.36 -19.06 16.54
CA ARG A 268 -0.40 -20.10 16.81
C ARG A 268 -0.46 -21.13 15.69
N LEU A 269 0.63 -21.27 14.94
CA LEU A 269 0.77 -22.28 13.90
C LEU A 269 0.94 -23.65 14.53
N GLU A 270 0.31 -24.67 13.95
CA GLU A 270 0.54 -26.06 14.30
C GLU A 270 1.86 -26.55 13.70
N SER A 271 2.51 -27.50 14.40
CA SER A 271 3.85 -28.01 14.03
C SER A 271 3.92 -28.59 12.62
N GLY A 272 2.81 -29.07 12.08
CA GLY A 272 2.72 -29.60 10.71
C GLY A 272 2.53 -28.54 9.61
N GLY A 273 2.38 -27.26 9.94
CA GLY A 273 2.18 -26.18 8.98
C GLY A 273 0.88 -26.25 8.16
N ARG A 274 -0.11 -27.03 8.59
CA ARG A 274 -1.42 -27.19 7.91
C ARG A 274 -2.55 -26.50 8.62
N GLY A 275 -2.47 -26.38 9.94
CA GLY A 275 -3.45 -25.79 10.82
C GLY A 275 -2.89 -24.63 11.62
N LEU A 276 -3.79 -23.83 12.16
CA LEU A 276 -3.47 -22.76 13.09
C LEU A 276 -4.61 -22.55 14.10
N LEU A 277 -4.29 -22.20 15.31
CA LEU A 277 -5.22 -21.58 16.22
C LEU A 277 -5.29 -20.08 15.92
N LEU A 278 -6.48 -19.57 15.66
CA LEU A 278 -6.73 -18.17 15.34
C LEU A 278 -7.77 -17.60 16.28
N ALA A 279 -7.38 -16.61 17.05
CA ALA A 279 -8.24 -15.92 18.02
C ALA A 279 -8.24 -14.42 17.78
N ASN A 280 -9.13 -13.69 18.47
CA ASN A 280 -9.03 -12.25 18.55
C ASN A 280 -7.67 -11.86 19.12
N GLY A 281 -7.15 -10.70 18.69
CA GLY A 281 -5.90 -10.16 19.20
C GLY A 281 -6.01 -9.67 20.64
N VAL A 282 -5.17 -8.75 21.03
CA VAL A 282 -5.24 -8.07 22.31
C VAL A 282 -6.39 -7.04 22.32
N ASP A 283 -6.82 -6.63 23.51
CA ASP A 283 -7.92 -5.68 23.72
C ASP A 283 -7.44 -4.25 23.48
N TYR A 284 -7.16 -3.91 22.22
CA TYR A 284 -6.73 -2.57 21.86
C TYR A 284 -7.79 -1.53 22.27
N PRO A 285 -7.40 -0.50 23.04
CA PRO A 285 -8.27 0.63 23.32
C PRO A 285 -8.53 1.42 22.05
N SER A 286 -9.54 2.28 22.05
CA SER A 286 -9.62 3.34 21.05
C SER A 286 -8.41 4.27 21.22
N TRP A 287 -7.67 4.51 20.16
CA TRP A 287 -6.47 5.33 20.16
C TRP A 287 -6.49 6.27 18.94
N PRO A 288 -5.89 7.46 19.02
CA PRO A 288 -5.83 8.36 17.89
C PRO A 288 -5.14 7.69 16.70
N GLU A 289 -5.73 7.83 15.51
CA GLU A 289 -5.07 7.39 14.29
C GLU A 289 -3.72 8.09 14.17
N ALA A 290 -2.66 7.31 14.18
CA ALA A 290 -1.35 7.82 13.88
C ALA A 290 -1.13 7.79 12.38
N ARG A 291 -0.38 8.76 11.92
CA ARG A 291 0.11 8.78 10.57
C ARG A 291 1.08 7.62 10.35
N GLU A 292 0.84 6.83 9.32
CA GLU A 292 1.84 5.90 8.81
C GLU A 292 2.95 6.67 8.08
N ALA A 293 4.22 6.34 8.38
CA ALA A 293 5.37 7.06 7.82
C ALA A 293 5.43 7.01 6.27
N SER A 294 4.91 5.94 5.67
CA SER A 294 4.83 5.73 4.23
C SER A 294 3.55 6.26 3.58
N ALA A 295 2.59 6.77 4.36
CA ALA A 295 1.32 7.27 3.84
C ALA A 295 1.39 8.74 3.45
N THR A 296 0.44 9.15 2.61
CA THR A 296 0.22 10.54 2.23
C THR A 296 -1.07 11.05 2.85
N ILE A 297 -0.99 12.17 3.55
CA ILE A 297 -2.15 12.86 4.13
C ILE A 297 -2.42 14.14 3.34
N ILE A 298 -3.65 14.24 2.86
CA ILE A 298 -4.14 15.41 2.13
C ILE A 298 -5.12 16.17 3.02
N VAL A 299 -4.98 17.49 3.02
CA VAL A 299 -5.92 18.38 3.69
C VAL A 299 -6.82 19.05 2.66
N ARG A 300 -8.11 18.87 2.80
CA ARG A 300 -9.14 19.55 1.99
C ARG A 300 -9.97 20.46 2.87
N THR A 301 -10.46 21.54 2.31
CA THR A 301 -11.45 22.37 2.99
C THR A 301 -12.84 21.91 2.61
N ILE A 302 -13.58 21.34 3.58
CA ILE A 302 -14.96 20.93 3.42
C ILE A 302 -15.84 21.85 4.28
N LYS A 303 -16.77 22.57 3.67
CA LYS A 303 -17.66 23.53 4.37
C LYS A 303 -16.90 24.53 5.25
N GLY A 304 -15.74 25.01 4.79
CA GLY A 304 -14.92 25.97 5.50
C GLY A 304 -14.04 25.39 6.64
N GLN A 305 -14.09 24.09 6.90
CA GLN A 305 -13.25 23.39 7.87
C GLN A 305 -12.20 22.52 7.17
N PRO A 306 -10.97 22.46 7.71
CA PRO A 306 -9.97 21.55 7.21
C PRO A 306 -10.38 20.11 7.54
N ASP A 307 -10.48 19.27 6.52
CA ASP A 307 -10.69 17.84 6.62
C ASP A 307 -9.43 17.11 6.16
N ARG A 308 -8.99 16.13 6.96
CA ARG A 308 -7.77 15.35 6.71
C ARG A 308 -8.16 13.95 6.30
N TYR A 309 -7.58 13.47 5.23
CA TYR A 309 -7.78 12.10 4.81
C TYR A 309 -6.48 11.48 4.27
N VAL A 310 -6.35 10.19 4.51
CA VAL A 310 -5.26 9.38 3.97
C VAL A 310 -5.53 9.09 2.50
N LEU A 311 -4.54 9.33 1.66
CA LEU A 311 -4.63 9.03 0.24
C LEU A 311 -4.80 7.52 0.05
N SER A 312 -5.88 7.15 -0.63
CA SER A 312 -6.26 5.76 -0.87
C SER A 312 -6.16 5.39 -2.34
N ALA A 313 -5.75 4.16 -2.59
CA ALA A 313 -5.73 3.57 -3.92
C ALA A 313 -7.14 3.24 -4.40
N SER A 314 -7.33 3.27 -5.71
CA SER A 314 -8.54 2.84 -6.40
C SER A 314 -8.13 2.02 -7.63
N LEU A 315 -8.91 1.01 -7.99
CA LEU A 315 -8.69 0.24 -9.22
C LEU A 315 -8.94 1.06 -10.50
N ASP A 316 -9.69 2.15 -10.37
CA ASP A 316 -10.02 3.04 -11.50
C ASP A 316 -8.98 4.16 -11.72
N LYS A 317 -8.02 4.31 -10.80
CA LYS A 317 -7.06 5.41 -10.81
C LYS A 317 -5.64 4.92 -10.54
N ALA A 318 -4.82 4.87 -11.60
CA ALA A 318 -3.41 4.50 -11.46
C ALA A 318 -2.65 5.48 -10.55
N PRO A 319 -1.71 4.99 -9.71
CA PRO A 319 -1.00 5.81 -8.71
C PRO A 319 -0.25 7.02 -9.28
N TRP A 320 0.23 6.96 -10.53
CA TRP A 320 0.94 8.09 -11.15
C TRP A 320 0.11 9.37 -11.18
N ARG A 321 -1.23 9.26 -11.23
CA ARG A 321 -2.12 10.43 -11.22
C ARG A 321 -2.11 11.18 -9.87
N GLU A 322 -1.53 10.60 -8.84
CA GLU A 322 -1.40 11.17 -7.49
C GLU A 322 0.04 11.58 -7.13
N LEU A 323 1.01 11.46 -8.05
CA LEU A 323 2.41 11.76 -7.73
C LEU A 323 2.61 13.18 -7.19
N HIS A 324 1.81 14.16 -7.65
CA HIS A 324 1.87 15.53 -7.12
C HIS A 324 1.59 15.62 -5.61
N ALA A 325 0.71 14.76 -5.09
CA ALA A 325 0.42 14.68 -3.66
C ALA A 325 1.44 13.79 -2.92
N LEU A 326 1.85 12.68 -3.56
CA LEU A 326 2.80 11.72 -3.01
C LEU A 326 4.20 12.31 -2.81
N THR A 327 4.58 13.36 -3.55
CA THR A 327 5.91 13.96 -3.50
C THR A 327 6.00 15.22 -2.65
N VAL A 328 4.92 15.61 -1.97
CA VAL A 328 4.93 16.75 -1.04
C VAL A 328 5.76 16.38 0.20
N LYS A 329 6.86 17.11 0.44
CA LYS A 329 7.60 16.93 1.71
C LYS A 329 6.69 17.24 2.88
N SER A 330 6.73 16.37 3.88
CA SER A 330 5.89 16.52 5.05
C SER A 330 6.22 17.79 5.82
N ALA A 331 5.20 18.60 6.10
CA ALA A 331 5.30 19.67 7.09
C ALA A 331 4.84 19.11 8.44
N PHE A 332 5.78 18.81 9.34
CA PHE A 332 5.51 18.21 10.66
C PHE A 332 4.44 18.96 11.46
N VAL A 333 4.40 20.28 11.33
CA VAL A 333 3.46 21.14 12.08
C VAL A 333 1.99 20.94 11.66
N LYS A 334 1.73 20.48 10.43
CA LYS A 334 0.36 20.37 9.87
C LYS A 334 -0.12 18.95 9.68
N ASP A 335 0.72 17.97 10.00
CA ASP A 335 0.43 16.55 9.75
C ASP A 335 -0.17 16.30 8.35
N ALA A 336 0.48 16.84 7.34
CA ALA A 336 0.08 16.75 5.95
C ALA A 336 1.31 16.53 5.07
N GLY A 337 1.10 15.94 3.90
CA GLY A 337 2.14 15.69 2.92
C GLY A 337 2.36 14.22 2.64
N GLY A 338 3.34 13.93 1.80
CA GLY A 338 3.74 12.59 1.39
C GLY A 338 4.49 11.81 2.45
N PRO A 339 5.13 10.69 2.07
CA PRO A 339 5.91 9.86 3.00
C PRO A 339 6.98 10.68 3.75
N LEU A 340 7.20 10.36 5.02
CA LEU A 340 8.21 11.07 5.83
C LEU A 340 9.62 10.93 5.27
N ALA A 341 9.92 9.80 4.66
CA ALA A 341 11.21 9.52 4.03
C ALA A 341 11.61 10.52 2.94
N LEU A 342 10.66 11.25 2.34
CA LEU A 342 10.98 12.32 1.38
C LEU A 342 11.81 13.45 2.00
N ASN A 343 11.71 13.64 3.32
CA ASN A 343 12.51 14.65 4.02
C ASN A 343 14.00 14.33 4.03
N ASN A 344 14.36 13.05 3.83
CA ASN A 344 15.74 12.59 3.73
C ASN A 344 16.38 12.92 2.36
N LEU A 345 15.56 13.20 1.33
CA LEU A 345 16.06 13.50 -0.01
C LEU A 345 16.57 14.94 -0.10
N ASP A 346 17.73 15.12 -0.73
CA ASP A 346 18.37 16.45 -0.87
C ASP A 346 17.65 17.41 -1.82
N GLY A 347 16.77 16.88 -2.68
CA GLY A 347 15.99 17.69 -3.62
C GLY A 347 16.73 18.17 -4.85
N ASN A 348 18.00 17.76 -5.03
CA ASN A 348 18.84 18.15 -6.17
C ASN A 348 18.97 17.04 -7.24
N GLN A 349 18.56 15.81 -6.90
CA GLN A 349 18.67 14.65 -7.77
C GLN A 349 17.30 14.01 -7.98
N PRO A 350 17.05 13.42 -9.15
CA PRO A 350 15.89 12.57 -9.34
C PRO A 350 15.98 11.35 -8.42
N PHE A 351 14.85 10.77 -8.11
CA PHE A 351 14.76 9.60 -7.25
C PHE A 351 13.69 8.64 -7.74
N ASP A 352 13.84 7.37 -7.41
CA ASP A 352 12.81 6.38 -7.68
C ASP A 352 11.86 6.29 -6.50
N LEU A 353 10.57 6.26 -6.80
CA LEU A 353 9.50 6.11 -5.81
C LEU A 353 8.68 4.87 -6.15
N TRP A 354 8.69 3.89 -5.26
CA TRP A 354 7.73 2.78 -5.31
C TRP A 354 6.45 3.22 -4.61
N VAL A 355 5.32 2.94 -5.25
CA VAL A 355 3.99 3.25 -4.72
C VAL A 355 3.12 2.00 -4.83
N GLY A 356 2.42 1.63 -3.77
CA GLY A 356 1.56 0.45 -3.81
C GLY A 356 0.53 0.39 -2.69
N SER A 357 -0.42 -0.52 -2.85
CA SER A 357 -1.53 -0.73 -1.90
C SER A 357 -2.15 -2.10 -2.06
N LEU A 358 -2.76 -2.59 -0.98
CA LEU A 358 -3.76 -3.65 -1.00
C LEU A 358 -5.14 -2.98 -1.08
N VAL A 359 -5.81 -3.08 -2.23
CA VAL A 359 -7.13 -2.48 -2.42
C VAL A 359 -8.21 -3.38 -1.83
N ALA A 360 -9.01 -2.84 -0.93
CA ALA A 360 -10.05 -3.61 -0.23
C ALA A 360 -11.34 -2.79 -0.08
N ASP A 361 -12.47 -3.48 -0.10
CA ASP A 361 -13.76 -2.96 0.33
C ASP A 361 -14.13 -3.66 1.64
N LYS A 362 -13.97 -2.94 2.75
CA LYS A 362 -14.09 -3.48 4.12
C LYS A 362 -13.14 -4.66 4.34
N ALA A 363 -13.67 -5.84 4.68
CA ALA A 363 -12.90 -7.06 4.87
C ALA A 363 -12.63 -7.84 3.57
N LYS A 364 -13.12 -7.39 2.41
CA LYS A 364 -12.95 -8.04 1.12
C LYS A 364 -11.77 -7.45 0.37
N VAL A 365 -10.75 -8.24 0.17
CA VAL A 365 -9.62 -7.87 -0.71
C VAL A 365 -10.09 -7.93 -2.16
N LEU A 366 -9.88 -6.84 -2.90
CA LEU A 366 -10.27 -6.71 -4.29
C LEU A 366 -9.09 -6.98 -5.23
N ASP A 367 -7.98 -6.27 -5.03
CA ASP A 367 -6.79 -6.37 -5.87
C ASP A 367 -5.60 -5.70 -5.17
N THR A 368 -4.47 -5.64 -5.87
CA THR A 368 -3.32 -4.82 -5.49
C THR A 368 -3.02 -3.81 -6.60
N VAL A 369 -2.47 -2.67 -6.22
CA VAL A 369 -1.90 -1.72 -7.17
C VAL A 369 -0.45 -1.47 -6.81
N GLU A 370 0.41 -1.31 -7.82
CA GLU A 370 1.77 -0.84 -7.64
C GLU A 370 2.29 -0.09 -8.86
N GLY A 371 3.31 0.72 -8.64
CA GLY A 371 4.08 1.37 -9.69
C GLY A 371 5.43 1.85 -9.17
N VAL A 372 6.41 1.91 -10.05
CA VAL A 372 7.71 2.52 -9.78
C VAL A 372 7.89 3.70 -10.72
N TYR A 373 8.17 4.85 -10.15
CA TYR A 373 8.26 6.11 -10.89
C TYR A 373 9.63 6.74 -10.68
N HIS A 374 10.30 7.06 -11.79
CA HIS A 374 11.49 7.89 -11.77
C HIS A 374 11.08 9.37 -11.67
N VAL A 375 11.14 9.91 -10.46
CA VAL A 375 10.59 11.22 -10.11
C VAL A 375 11.69 12.28 -10.20
N PRO A 376 11.49 13.35 -10.99
CA PRO A 376 12.46 14.45 -11.06
C PRO A 376 12.51 15.25 -9.76
N ALA A 377 13.68 15.78 -9.43
CA ALA A 377 13.89 16.60 -8.24
C ALA A 377 12.90 17.79 -8.13
N ALA A 378 12.49 18.36 -9.27
CA ALA A 378 11.49 19.43 -9.32
C ALA A 378 10.15 19.06 -8.65
N MET A 379 9.82 17.77 -8.55
CA MET A 379 8.62 17.31 -7.86
C MET A 379 8.67 17.44 -6.33
N LEU A 380 9.84 17.69 -5.75
CA LEU A 380 9.98 17.92 -4.30
C LEU A 380 9.70 19.40 -3.90
N VAL A 381 9.41 20.26 -4.87
CA VAL A 381 9.03 21.66 -4.63
C VAL A 381 7.65 21.96 -5.21
N SER A 382 6.96 22.94 -4.60
CA SER A 382 5.55 23.23 -4.90
C SER A 382 5.30 23.59 -6.37
N THR A 383 6.22 24.28 -7.03
CA THR A 383 6.08 24.66 -8.44
C THR A 383 6.07 23.44 -9.38
N GLY A 384 6.92 22.44 -9.13
CA GLY A 384 6.93 21.20 -9.89
C GLY A 384 5.69 20.34 -9.61
N GLN A 385 5.27 20.26 -8.36
CA GLN A 385 4.03 19.58 -7.96
C GLN A 385 2.82 20.20 -8.65
N GLN A 386 2.71 21.52 -8.68
CA GLN A 386 1.61 22.21 -9.35
C GLN A 386 1.61 21.96 -10.86
N ARG A 387 2.78 22.05 -11.52
CA ARG A 387 2.89 21.72 -12.94
C ARG A 387 2.44 20.30 -13.25
N TYR A 388 2.86 19.34 -12.43
CA TYR A 388 2.43 17.96 -12.58
C TYR A 388 0.91 17.84 -12.42
N ALA A 389 0.35 18.47 -11.39
CA ALA A 389 -1.10 18.49 -11.15
C ALA A 389 -1.87 19.08 -12.34
N ASP A 390 -1.39 20.18 -12.93
CA ASP A 390 -2.01 20.81 -14.11
C ASP A 390 -1.99 19.87 -15.33
N GLY A 391 -0.88 19.15 -15.54
CA GLY A 391 -0.77 18.15 -16.60
C GLY A 391 -1.70 16.94 -16.39
N VAL A 392 -1.85 16.45 -15.16
CA VAL A 392 -2.83 15.41 -14.80
C VAL A 392 -4.25 15.93 -14.99
N GLN A 393 -4.53 17.16 -14.57
CA GLN A 393 -5.83 17.79 -14.74
C GLN A 393 -6.24 17.89 -16.21
N LEU A 394 -5.32 18.23 -17.12
CA LEU A 394 -5.58 18.21 -18.55
C LEU A 394 -6.00 16.81 -19.03
N ALA A 395 -5.31 15.76 -18.59
CA ALA A 395 -5.67 14.39 -18.94
C ALA A 395 -7.05 14.00 -18.38
N GLU A 396 -7.36 14.39 -17.15
CA GLU A 396 -8.66 14.13 -16.53
C GLU A 396 -9.82 14.87 -17.24
N GLN A 397 -9.61 16.14 -17.60
CA GLN A 397 -10.57 16.90 -18.39
C GLN A 397 -10.82 16.28 -19.77
N THR A 398 -9.74 15.79 -20.41
CA THR A 398 -9.82 15.10 -21.70
C THR A 398 -10.54 13.75 -21.60
N ALA A 399 -10.26 12.98 -20.55
CA ALA A 399 -10.99 11.73 -20.26
C ALA A 399 -12.49 11.98 -20.03
N TRP A 400 -12.83 13.07 -19.35
CA TRP A 400 -14.23 13.44 -19.14
C TRP A 400 -14.91 13.86 -20.45
N ALA A 401 -14.20 14.61 -21.32
CA ALA A 401 -14.69 14.94 -22.67
C ALA A 401 -14.87 13.67 -23.51
N LEU A 402 -13.96 12.71 -23.45
CA LEU A 402 -14.05 11.40 -24.09
C LEU A 402 -15.31 10.64 -23.63
N LYS A 403 -15.55 10.58 -22.34
CA LYS A 403 -16.75 9.95 -21.78
C LYS A 403 -18.04 10.58 -22.32
N ARG A 404 -18.09 11.91 -22.44
CA ARG A 404 -19.22 12.63 -23.04
C ARG A 404 -19.36 12.35 -24.52
N ALA A 405 -18.27 12.30 -25.26
CA ALA A 405 -18.27 11.96 -26.68
C ALA A 405 -18.84 10.57 -26.95
N VAL A 406 -18.41 9.55 -26.16
CA VAL A 406 -18.95 8.18 -26.21
C VAL A 406 -20.44 8.16 -25.85
N THR A 407 -20.87 8.93 -24.84
CA THR A 407 -22.29 9.04 -24.48
C THR A 407 -23.11 9.61 -25.64
N ARG A 408 -22.60 10.65 -26.32
CA ARG A 408 -23.26 11.25 -27.48
C ARG A 408 -23.35 10.27 -28.64
N TYR A 409 -22.26 9.60 -28.96
CA TYR A 409 -22.24 8.53 -29.98
C TYR A 409 -23.33 7.49 -29.73
N HIS A 410 -23.37 6.94 -28.50
CA HIS A 410 -24.33 5.91 -28.11
C HIS A 410 -25.77 6.38 -28.27
N ALA A 411 -26.08 7.60 -27.85
CA ALA A 411 -27.42 8.20 -28.00
C ALA A 411 -27.83 8.38 -29.48
N GLU A 412 -26.89 8.77 -30.35
CA GLU A 412 -27.15 9.00 -31.78
C GLU A 412 -27.28 7.69 -32.57
N VAL A 413 -26.67 6.62 -32.14
CA VAL A 413 -26.92 5.27 -32.71
C VAL A 413 -28.34 4.78 -32.40
N GLY A 414 -29.07 5.44 -31.47
CA GLY A 414 -30.48 5.25 -31.22
C GLY A 414 -30.83 4.28 -30.12
N ASP A 415 -29.89 4.03 -29.23
CA ASP A 415 -30.15 3.32 -27.98
C ASP A 415 -30.77 4.28 -26.96
N LYS A 416 -32.02 4.03 -26.56
CA LYS A 416 -32.68 4.80 -25.50
C LYS A 416 -32.09 4.43 -24.13
N LEU A 417 -31.55 5.43 -23.40
CA LEU A 417 -30.88 5.26 -22.12
C LEU A 417 -31.76 4.84 -20.93
N ASP A 418 -33.09 4.82 -21.14
CA ASP A 418 -34.06 4.36 -20.14
C ASP A 418 -34.06 2.83 -19.94
N ARG A 419 -33.49 2.07 -20.88
CA ARG A 419 -33.40 0.61 -20.80
C ARG A 419 -32.08 0.16 -20.13
N PRO A 420 -32.12 -0.80 -19.19
CA PRO A 420 -30.91 -1.32 -18.55
C PRO A 420 -29.84 -1.81 -19.53
N ASP A 421 -30.23 -2.53 -20.59
CA ASP A 421 -29.30 -3.06 -21.60
C ASP A 421 -28.60 -1.94 -22.39
N ALA A 422 -29.28 -0.81 -22.64
CA ALA A 422 -28.70 0.34 -23.31
C ALA A 422 -27.66 1.03 -22.41
N ARG A 423 -27.94 1.12 -21.11
CA ARG A 423 -26.97 1.63 -20.13
C ARG A 423 -25.71 0.74 -20.05
N ASN A 424 -25.90 -0.58 -19.97
CA ASN A 424 -24.80 -1.53 -19.95
C ASN A 424 -23.93 -1.43 -21.21
N ARG A 425 -24.53 -1.28 -22.40
CA ARG A 425 -23.77 -1.08 -23.65
C ARG A 425 -22.99 0.23 -23.65
N ARG A 426 -23.62 1.33 -23.21
CA ARG A 426 -22.93 2.62 -23.07
C ARG A 426 -21.75 2.51 -22.11
N ASP A 427 -21.95 1.91 -20.93
CA ASP A 427 -20.93 1.77 -19.91
C ASP A 427 -19.79 0.88 -20.40
N ALA A 428 -20.07 -0.17 -21.16
CA ALA A 428 -19.05 -1.00 -21.80
C ALA A 428 -18.20 -0.21 -22.82
N LEU A 429 -18.81 0.65 -23.64
CA LEU A 429 -18.09 1.52 -24.57
C LEU A 429 -17.24 2.55 -23.82
N GLN A 430 -17.79 3.16 -22.76
CA GLN A 430 -17.05 4.11 -21.92
C GLN A 430 -15.86 3.47 -21.23
N ASN A 431 -16.03 2.26 -20.68
CA ASN A 431 -14.95 1.52 -20.03
C ASN A 431 -13.86 1.15 -21.04
N LYS A 432 -14.23 0.70 -22.24
CA LYS A 432 -13.27 0.41 -23.31
C LYS A 432 -12.47 1.65 -23.71
N ALA A 433 -13.15 2.79 -23.90
CA ALA A 433 -12.50 4.05 -24.23
C ALA A 433 -11.58 4.54 -23.09
N ALA A 434 -12.07 4.49 -21.86
CA ALA A 434 -11.28 4.90 -20.69
C ALA A 434 -10.03 4.04 -20.50
N PHE A 435 -10.16 2.72 -20.62
CA PHE A 435 -9.02 1.81 -20.52
C PHE A 435 -7.95 2.14 -21.59
N GLN A 436 -8.36 2.26 -22.84
CA GLN A 436 -7.43 2.60 -23.93
C GLN A 436 -6.75 3.95 -23.71
N PHE A 437 -7.51 4.95 -23.30
CA PHE A 437 -7.01 6.30 -23.04
C PHE A 437 -5.97 6.32 -21.91
N TRP A 438 -6.31 5.75 -20.75
CA TRP A 438 -5.43 5.78 -19.59
C TRP A 438 -4.18 4.93 -19.78
N THR A 439 -4.28 3.79 -20.44
CA THR A 439 -3.12 2.96 -20.81
C THR A 439 -2.14 3.74 -21.70
N GLN A 440 -2.65 4.46 -22.69
CA GLN A 440 -1.80 5.27 -23.56
C GLN A 440 -1.20 6.48 -22.82
N ALA A 441 -1.99 7.15 -21.98
CA ALA A 441 -1.50 8.27 -21.17
C ALA A 441 -0.40 7.84 -20.19
N GLU A 442 -0.56 6.70 -19.53
CA GLU A 442 0.45 6.16 -18.62
C GLU A 442 1.75 5.79 -19.34
N ARG A 443 1.66 5.20 -20.53
CA ARG A 443 2.83 4.87 -21.36
C ARG A 443 3.66 6.12 -21.68
N GLU A 444 3.01 7.25 -21.85
CA GLU A 444 3.64 8.53 -22.23
C GLU A 444 3.90 9.44 -21.01
N LEU A 445 3.77 8.91 -19.79
CA LEU A 445 4.10 9.63 -18.54
C LEU A 445 5.47 10.30 -18.55
N PRO A 446 6.54 9.74 -19.16
CA PRO A 446 7.82 10.41 -19.26
C PRO A 446 7.75 11.81 -19.89
N LEU A 447 6.81 12.06 -20.81
CA LEU A 447 6.61 13.40 -21.39
C LEU A 447 6.07 14.41 -20.38
N LEU A 448 5.18 13.98 -19.50
CA LEU A 448 4.69 14.82 -18.40
C LEU A 448 5.80 15.14 -17.40
N LEU A 449 6.58 14.13 -17.00
CA LEU A 449 7.71 14.31 -16.08
C LEU A 449 8.80 15.22 -16.69
N ALA A 450 9.07 15.11 -17.99
CA ALA A 450 9.98 16.02 -18.69
C ALA A 450 9.45 17.48 -18.73
N ALA A 451 8.14 17.66 -18.94
CA ALA A 451 7.53 18.99 -18.91
C ALA A 451 7.62 19.66 -17.52
N VAL A 452 7.61 18.86 -16.44
CA VAL A 452 7.82 19.35 -15.07
C VAL A 452 9.24 19.86 -14.85
N GLN A 453 10.23 19.24 -15.49
CA GLN A 453 11.65 19.65 -15.40
C GLN A 453 11.99 20.90 -16.21
N SER A 454 11.14 21.28 -17.17
CA SER A 454 11.41 22.43 -18.03
C SER A 454 11.53 23.71 -17.21
N ALA A 455 12.55 24.52 -17.53
CA ALA A 455 12.73 25.85 -16.95
C ALA A 455 11.60 26.82 -17.37
N ASP A 456 11.03 26.59 -18.57
CA ASP A 456 9.95 27.42 -19.10
C ASP A 456 8.63 27.06 -18.42
N PRO A 457 8.02 27.98 -17.66
CA PRO A 457 6.71 27.72 -17.08
C PRO A 457 5.68 27.52 -18.19
N LEU A 458 4.79 26.53 -17.99
CA LEU A 458 3.59 26.39 -18.80
C LEU A 458 2.49 27.26 -18.16
N PRO A 459 2.29 28.52 -18.57
CA PRO A 459 1.62 29.51 -17.76
C PRO A 459 0.10 29.36 -17.74
N ASP A 460 -0.48 28.64 -18.71
CA ASP A 460 -1.92 28.49 -18.82
C ASP A 460 -2.35 27.17 -19.48
N ALA A 461 -3.67 26.90 -19.40
CA ALA A 461 -4.27 25.71 -19.99
C ALA A 461 -4.07 25.62 -21.52
N ALA A 462 -3.92 26.75 -22.25
CA ALA A 462 -3.69 26.73 -23.68
C ALA A 462 -2.24 26.31 -24.01
N ALA A 463 -1.27 26.73 -23.20
CA ALA A 463 0.11 26.30 -23.32
C ALA A 463 0.24 24.79 -23.03
N TRP A 464 -0.46 24.28 -22.01
CA TRP A 464 -0.51 22.85 -21.74
C TRP A 464 -1.07 22.03 -22.90
N LYS A 465 -2.14 22.49 -23.56
CA LYS A 465 -2.70 21.83 -24.75
C LYS A 465 -1.74 21.78 -25.92
N ARG A 466 -0.87 22.77 -26.07
CA ARG A 466 0.15 22.83 -27.13
C ARG A 466 1.45 22.12 -26.79
N SER A 467 1.63 21.70 -25.54
CA SER A 467 2.82 20.93 -25.11
C SER A 467 2.84 19.54 -25.72
N GLY A 468 4.01 18.89 -25.70
CA GLY A 468 4.14 17.48 -26.10
C GLY A 468 3.18 16.56 -25.35
N TRP A 469 3.03 16.76 -24.04
CA TRP A 469 2.05 16.05 -23.22
C TRP A 469 0.61 16.29 -23.67
N GLY A 470 0.26 17.57 -23.93
CA GLY A 470 -1.08 17.92 -24.40
C GLY A 470 -1.43 17.28 -25.74
N HIS A 471 -0.52 17.28 -26.71
CA HIS A 471 -0.71 16.56 -27.96
C HIS A 471 -0.92 15.07 -27.75
N THR A 472 -0.11 14.46 -26.92
CA THR A 472 -0.22 13.02 -26.60
C THR A 472 -1.56 12.67 -25.95
N VAL A 473 -2.01 13.46 -24.97
CA VAL A 473 -3.31 13.29 -24.31
C VAL A 473 -4.47 13.40 -25.31
N HIS A 474 -4.43 14.39 -26.21
CA HIS A 474 -5.46 14.53 -27.24
C HIS A 474 -5.44 13.39 -28.26
N GLN A 475 -4.26 12.96 -28.69
CA GLN A 475 -4.12 11.81 -29.59
C GLN A 475 -4.59 10.51 -28.94
N ALA A 476 -4.27 10.28 -27.67
CA ALA A 476 -4.75 9.14 -26.91
C ALA A 476 -6.30 9.11 -26.83
N ALA A 477 -6.92 10.27 -26.61
CA ALA A 477 -8.37 10.39 -26.58
C ALA A 477 -9.00 10.10 -27.94
N ARG A 478 -8.38 10.55 -29.02
CA ARG A 478 -8.83 10.28 -30.39
C ARG A 478 -8.81 8.79 -30.69
N VAL A 479 -7.66 8.13 -30.47
CA VAL A 479 -7.49 6.69 -30.71
C VAL A 479 -8.47 5.89 -29.84
N ALA A 480 -8.63 6.26 -28.56
CA ALA A 480 -9.57 5.61 -27.65
C ALA A 480 -11.04 5.72 -28.13
N TYR A 481 -11.43 6.88 -28.63
CA TYR A 481 -12.76 7.13 -29.19
C TYR A 481 -12.98 6.30 -30.46
N GLU A 482 -12.03 6.32 -31.43
CA GLU A 482 -12.07 5.55 -32.67
C GLU A 482 -12.16 4.04 -32.39
N THR A 483 -11.40 3.55 -31.41
CA THR A 483 -11.39 2.12 -31.00
C THR A 483 -12.70 1.69 -30.33
N ALA A 484 -13.31 2.59 -29.55
CA ALA A 484 -14.52 2.26 -28.79
C ALA A 484 -15.81 2.46 -29.59
N CYS A 485 -15.84 3.38 -30.56
CA CYS A 485 -17.04 3.79 -31.29
C CYS A 485 -16.97 3.34 -32.75
N PRO A 486 -17.59 2.20 -33.16
CA PRO A 486 -17.67 1.75 -34.53
C PRO A 486 -18.26 2.80 -35.46
N HIS A 487 -17.74 2.90 -36.71
CA HIS A 487 -18.19 3.90 -37.71
C HIS A 487 -18.26 3.33 -39.12
N GLU A 488 -18.65 2.05 -39.20
CA GLU A 488 -18.72 1.27 -40.46
C GLU A 488 -20.01 1.51 -41.26
N THR A 489 -21.10 1.83 -40.57
CA THR A 489 -22.40 2.12 -41.22
C THR A 489 -22.68 3.63 -41.27
N GLY A 490 -23.50 4.08 -42.22
CA GLY A 490 -23.86 5.51 -42.33
C GLY A 490 -24.41 6.11 -41.06
N ARG A 491 -25.24 5.37 -40.30
CA ARG A 491 -25.75 5.80 -38.99
C ARG A 491 -24.64 5.90 -37.93
N GLN A 492 -23.77 4.91 -37.86
CA GLN A 492 -22.62 4.93 -36.97
C GLN A 492 -21.69 6.08 -37.32
N LEU A 493 -21.44 6.34 -38.59
CA LEU A 493 -20.57 7.44 -39.03
C LEU A 493 -21.14 8.81 -38.62
N GLN A 494 -22.44 9.03 -38.79
CA GLN A 494 -23.08 10.25 -38.30
C GLN A 494 -22.98 10.42 -36.79
N ALA A 495 -23.21 9.34 -36.03
CA ALA A 495 -23.09 9.34 -34.58
C ALA A 495 -21.63 9.59 -34.16
N PHE A 496 -20.67 9.00 -34.87
CA PHE A 496 -19.23 9.16 -34.64
C PHE A 496 -18.81 10.62 -34.82
N VAL A 497 -19.19 11.28 -35.92
CA VAL A 497 -18.85 12.69 -36.15
C VAL A 497 -19.44 13.61 -35.09
N LYS A 498 -20.67 13.36 -34.64
CA LYS A 498 -21.32 14.16 -33.57
C LYS A 498 -20.62 13.99 -32.21
N GLY A 499 -20.13 12.80 -31.89
CA GLY A 499 -19.34 12.58 -30.68
C GLY A 499 -17.95 13.19 -30.80
N LEU A 500 -17.28 13.06 -31.96
CA LEU A 500 -15.97 13.65 -32.22
C LEU A 500 -15.97 15.17 -32.06
N ALA A 501 -17.04 15.85 -32.46
CA ALA A 501 -17.21 17.29 -32.29
C ALA A 501 -17.27 17.73 -30.80
N ILE A 502 -17.67 16.85 -29.89
CA ILE A 502 -17.60 17.11 -28.44
C ILE A 502 -16.16 16.99 -27.94
N LEU A 503 -15.42 16.03 -28.46
CA LEU A 503 -14.02 15.79 -28.07
C LEU A 503 -13.08 16.89 -28.63
N PHE A 504 -13.37 17.36 -29.86
CA PHE A 504 -12.57 18.37 -30.58
C PHE A 504 -13.48 19.48 -31.15
N PRO A 505 -13.94 20.41 -30.31
CA PRO A 505 -14.93 21.41 -30.72
C PRO A 505 -14.47 22.38 -31.81
N ASN A 506 -13.16 22.54 -32.00
CA ASN A 506 -12.59 23.49 -32.98
C ASN A 506 -12.34 22.87 -34.38
N SER A 507 -12.47 21.56 -34.55
CA SER A 507 -12.28 20.91 -35.86
C SER A 507 -13.49 20.98 -36.78
N ALA A 508 -14.65 21.36 -36.26
CA ALA A 508 -15.88 21.47 -37.03
C ALA A 508 -16.03 22.78 -37.83
N ASN A 509 -15.17 23.79 -37.56
CA ASN A 509 -15.29 25.12 -38.20
C ASN A 509 -14.38 25.31 -39.44
N HIS A 510 -13.67 24.27 -39.88
CA HIS A 510 -12.78 24.34 -41.07
C HIS A 510 -13.33 23.54 -42.26
N SER A 511 -14.59 23.14 -42.23
CA SER A 511 -15.26 22.43 -43.34
C SER A 511 -16.50 23.20 -43.82
N ASN A 512 -16.37 24.51 -44.06
CA ASN A 512 -17.29 25.29 -44.85
C ASN A 512 -16.52 26.09 -45.90
#